data_397ea106c412c54a6f30c4e12f39edf5
#
_entry.id   397ea106c412c54a6f30c4e12f39edf5
#
_cell.length_a   1.000
_cell.length_b   1.000
_cell.length_c   1.000
_cell.angle_alpha   90.00
_cell.angle_beta   90.00
_cell.angle_gamma   90.00
#
_symmetry.space_group_name_H-M   'P 1'
#
loop_
_entity.id
_entity.type
_entity.pdbx_description
1 polymer ?
#
loop_
_entity_poly.entity_id
_entity_poly.type
_entity_poly.pdbx_seq_one_letter_code
_entity_poly.pdbx_strand_id
1 'polypeptide(L)'
;MKARKPILALALALALTLTACGSAGTASSAAASASSAKSNTLVYGSNDYTRINPALDEHGEINALLFDGLTGHDKDNQVVPRLAESWELDKDTNTYTFHLRQDVTWHDGEKFTAEDVKFTIEAIQDPKNESENASNYEDVEKITVVDDHTVKFQLSAPNYAFLDYMTMAILPKHLLEGKDLQTDDYFRHPIGTGPYKLASWEAGQAITLERNESYFRGKANIQTIIFRIVPDSNAKALQLKSGELNLSQVTPKDAKTFADAKGQTVYEMKTSDYRGILYNFANDYWKKNADLIPAFNYAIDRQAMIDAVLLGAGEVAYGPLQRNIYNCEDVEHYDYDPNKAMKTLEAAGCTKGKDGFYYRDGQKVGFVLSVGSGDQVRLDMAQIAAQQLKAVGVDVTV
;
A
#
# COMPACT_ATOMS: atom_id res chain seq x y z
N MET A 1 -3.27 -21.80 64.99
CA MET A 1 -2.50 -21.03 66.00
C MET A 1 -1.79 -19.87 65.28
N LYS A 2 -2.15 -18.64 65.69
CA LYS A 2 -1.32 -17.41 65.87
C LYS A 2 -0.42 -16.99 64.66
N ALA A 3 -0.33 -15.76 64.19
CA ALA A 3 -0.77 -14.45 64.71
C ALA A 3 -0.77 -13.42 63.57
N ARG A 4 -1.72 -12.48 63.64
CA ARG A 4 -1.80 -11.25 62.86
C ARG A 4 -0.86 -10.18 63.44
N LYS A 5 -0.22 -9.35 62.61
CA LYS A 5 0.27 -8.03 63.00
C LYS A 5 -0.11 -6.96 61.97
N PRO A 6 -0.43 -5.73 62.36
CA PRO A 6 -1.08 -4.73 61.55
C PRO A 6 -0.08 -3.77 60.88
N ILE A 7 -0.51 -3.19 59.76
CA ILE A 7 0.20 -2.15 58.99
C ILE A 7 -0.23 -0.79 59.52
N LEU A 8 0.74 0.02 59.89
CA LEU A 8 0.59 1.39 60.37
C LEU A 8 0.54 2.35 59.16
N ALA A 9 -0.57 3.09 59.04
CA ALA A 9 -0.73 4.18 58.05
C ALA A 9 -0.13 5.46 58.64
N LEU A 10 0.75 6.11 57.91
CA LEU A 10 1.30 7.44 58.26
C LEU A 10 0.69 8.45 57.29
N ALA A 11 -0.20 9.31 57.80
CA ALA A 11 -0.75 10.46 57.12
C ALA A 11 0.13 11.65 57.42
N LEU A 12 0.66 12.35 56.40
CA LEU A 12 1.38 13.63 56.58
C LEU A 12 0.51 14.73 55.95
N ALA A 13 -0.09 15.55 56.85
CA ALA A 13 -0.76 16.79 56.50
C ALA A 13 0.25 17.96 56.47
N LEU A 14 0.28 18.70 55.38
CA LEU A 14 1.08 19.94 55.29
C LEU A 14 0.12 21.13 55.14
N ALA A 15 0.17 22.01 56.12
CA ALA A 15 -0.66 23.19 56.23
C ALA A 15 -0.14 24.34 55.35
N LEU A 16 -1.07 24.98 54.62
CA LEU A 16 -0.81 26.22 53.87
C LEU A 16 -1.10 27.42 54.82
N THR A 17 -0.11 28.27 54.99
CA THR A 17 -0.31 29.60 55.60
C THR A 17 -0.43 30.66 54.50
N LEU A 18 -1.60 31.32 54.46
CA LEU A 18 -1.83 32.56 53.71
C LEU A 18 -1.27 33.74 54.49
N THR A 19 -0.44 34.54 53.85
CA THR A 19 -0.21 35.94 54.25
C THR A 19 -0.59 36.85 53.09
N ALA A 20 -1.62 37.63 53.30
CA ALA A 20 -2.01 38.74 52.44
C ALA A 20 -1.34 40.02 52.88
N CYS A 21 -0.73 40.74 51.92
CA CYS A 21 -0.54 42.19 52.03
C CYS A 21 -0.67 42.83 50.65
N GLY A 22 -1.59 43.76 50.54
CA GLY A 22 -1.96 44.44 49.32
C GLY A 22 -1.01 45.57 48.90
N SER A 23 -0.96 45.80 47.61
CA SER A 23 -0.80 47.14 47.02
C SER A 23 -1.40 47.13 45.60
N ALA A 24 -2.27 48.11 45.38
CA ALA A 24 -2.93 48.30 44.08
C ALA A 24 -1.92 48.78 43.04
N GLY A 25 -1.77 47.99 42.01
CA GLY A 25 -1.07 48.35 40.80
C GLY A 25 -1.91 47.91 39.61
N THR A 26 -2.34 48.84 38.80
CA THR A 26 -3.08 48.62 37.56
C THR A 26 -2.23 47.77 36.62
N ALA A 27 -2.50 46.49 36.59
CA ALA A 27 -1.94 45.59 35.57
C ALA A 27 -2.87 45.59 34.34
N SER A 28 -2.42 46.28 33.33
CA SER A 28 -2.95 46.13 31.98
C SER A 28 -2.87 44.65 31.57
N SER A 29 -4.03 44.04 31.36
CA SER A 29 -4.12 42.68 30.80
C SER A 29 -3.68 42.75 29.36
N ALA A 30 -2.37 42.54 29.13
CA ALA A 30 -1.88 42.08 27.83
C ALA A 30 -2.34 40.65 27.67
N ALA A 31 -3.54 40.48 27.09
CA ALA A 31 -3.89 39.23 26.51
C ALA A 31 -2.84 38.91 25.42
N ALA A 32 -1.89 38.06 25.77
CA ALA A 32 -1.03 37.44 24.79
C ALA A 32 -1.90 36.66 23.84
N SER A 33 -2.22 37.28 22.70
CA SER A 33 -2.69 36.56 21.52
C SER A 33 -1.57 35.59 21.17
N ALA A 34 -1.64 34.37 21.70
CA ALA A 34 -0.93 33.24 21.14
C ALA A 34 -1.51 33.06 19.74
N SER A 35 -0.89 33.71 18.75
CA SER A 35 -1.08 33.32 17.38
C SER A 35 -0.67 31.84 17.37
N SER A 36 -1.64 30.94 17.24
CA SER A 36 -1.39 29.55 16.92
C SER A 36 -0.68 29.57 15.57
N ALA A 37 0.66 29.55 15.59
CA ALA A 37 1.41 29.18 14.43
C ALA A 37 0.84 27.83 14.02
N LYS A 38 0.13 27.76 12.90
CA LYS A 38 -0.37 26.49 12.36
C LYS A 38 0.84 25.58 12.33
N SER A 39 0.80 24.52 13.12
CA SER A 39 1.85 23.50 13.12
C SER A 39 2.01 23.03 11.67
N ASN A 40 3.20 23.21 11.10
CA ASN A 40 3.51 22.78 9.74
C ASN A 40 3.83 21.27 9.74
N THR A 41 3.01 20.52 10.48
CA THR A 41 3.11 19.08 10.69
C THR A 41 1.83 18.40 10.23
N LEU A 42 2.00 17.34 9.44
CA LEU A 42 0.94 16.42 9.06
C LEU A 42 1.09 15.13 9.89
N VAL A 43 0.03 14.74 10.59
CA VAL A 43 -0.03 13.44 11.27
C VAL A 43 -0.90 12.50 10.44
N TYR A 44 -0.27 11.48 9.85
CA TYR A 44 -0.92 10.47 9.03
C TYR A 44 -1.09 9.17 9.81
N GLY A 45 -2.32 8.62 9.84
CA GLY A 45 -2.60 7.33 10.47
C GLY A 45 -2.20 6.18 9.53
N SER A 46 -1.16 5.45 9.87
CA SER A 46 -0.54 4.39 9.06
C SER A 46 -0.58 3.03 9.76
N ASN A 47 -0.11 2.02 9.06
CA ASN A 47 0.34 0.75 9.62
C ASN A 47 1.85 0.80 9.87
N ASP A 48 2.40 -0.16 10.62
CA ASP A 48 3.85 -0.24 10.83
C ASP A 48 4.53 -0.90 9.63
N TYR A 49 5.80 -0.61 9.47
CA TYR A 49 6.69 -1.21 8.49
C TYR A 49 7.71 -2.09 9.20
N THR A 50 8.04 -3.24 8.65
CA THR A 50 9.17 -4.04 9.13
C THR A 50 10.50 -3.47 8.67
N ARG A 51 10.52 -2.98 7.43
CA ARG A 51 11.63 -2.30 6.76
C ARG A 51 11.08 -1.36 5.68
N ILE A 52 11.90 -0.45 5.18
CA ILE A 52 11.60 0.39 4.02
C ILE A 52 12.61 0.04 2.93
N ASN A 53 12.27 -0.95 2.10
CA ASN A 53 13.12 -1.45 1.02
C ASN A 53 12.34 -1.47 -0.31
N PRO A 54 12.37 -0.35 -1.07
CA PRO A 54 11.56 -0.24 -2.28
C PRO A 54 12.03 -1.15 -3.42
N ALA A 55 13.26 -1.66 -3.39
CA ALA A 55 13.77 -2.57 -4.41
C ALA A 55 13.27 -4.01 -4.22
N LEU A 56 12.97 -4.42 -2.99
CA LEU A 56 12.55 -5.78 -2.70
C LEU A 56 11.05 -5.88 -2.43
N ASP A 57 10.48 -4.89 -1.76
CA ASP A 57 9.08 -4.88 -1.33
C ASP A 57 8.25 -3.97 -2.24
N GLU A 58 7.14 -4.47 -2.78
CA GLU A 58 6.33 -3.74 -3.76
C GLU A 58 5.60 -2.53 -3.17
N HIS A 59 5.23 -2.57 -1.89
CA HIS A 59 4.31 -1.60 -1.30
C HIS A 59 4.91 -0.77 -0.16
N GLY A 60 4.61 0.54 -0.22
CA GLY A 60 4.89 1.47 0.86
C GLY A 60 4.66 2.92 0.44
N GLU A 61 3.59 3.56 0.94
CA GLU A 61 3.30 4.97 0.64
C GLU A 61 4.47 5.89 1.05
N ILE A 62 5.23 5.48 2.05
CA ILE A 62 6.41 6.19 2.55
C ILE A 62 7.55 6.24 1.53
N ASN A 63 7.62 5.23 0.61
CA ASN A 63 8.68 5.17 -0.39
C ASN A 63 8.69 6.42 -1.29
N ALA A 64 7.51 6.88 -1.74
CA ALA A 64 7.37 8.07 -2.57
C ALA A 64 7.77 9.39 -1.87
N LEU A 65 7.93 9.38 -0.55
CA LEU A 65 8.39 10.53 0.22
C LEU A 65 9.90 10.51 0.44
N LEU A 66 10.49 9.31 0.52
CA LEU A 66 11.92 9.13 0.82
C LEU A 66 12.78 8.98 -0.44
N PHE A 67 12.21 8.47 -1.53
CA PHE A 67 12.95 8.11 -2.75
C PHE A 67 12.29 8.68 -4.00
N ASP A 68 13.06 8.70 -5.09
CA ASP A 68 12.55 8.92 -6.45
C ASP A 68 13.01 7.78 -7.38
N GLY A 69 12.22 7.54 -8.44
CA GLY A 69 12.61 6.73 -9.58
C GLY A 69 13.18 7.57 -10.73
N LEU A 70 13.55 6.93 -11.83
CA LEU A 70 13.95 7.66 -13.04
C LEU A 70 12.79 8.43 -13.64
N THR A 71 11.61 7.83 -13.61
CA THR A 71 10.33 8.39 -14.04
C THR A 71 9.38 8.51 -12.85
N GLY A 72 8.23 9.08 -13.05
CA GLY A 72 7.11 9.08 -12.13
C GLY A 72 5.82 9.27 -12.89
N HIS A 73 4.68 9.27 -12.20
CA HIS A 73 3.39 9.57 -12.79
C HIS A 73 2.91 10.96 -12.38
N ASP A 74 2.18 11.62 -13.26
CA ASP A 74 1.42 12.81 -12.94
C ASP A 74 0.00 12.46 -12.44
N LYS A 75 -0.83 13.50 -12.21
CA LYS A 75 -2.22 13.34 -11.75
C LYS A 75 -3.14 12.60 -12.75
N ASP A 76 -2.75 12.55 -14.02
CA ASP A 76 -3.48 11.89 -15.10
C ASP A 76 -2.87 10.51 -15.43
N ASN A 77 -2.00 10.01 -14.55
CA ASN A 77 -1.27 8.75 -14.65
C ASN A 77 -0.37 8.66 -15.89
N GLN A 78 0.13 9.80 -16.37
CA GLN A 78 1.08 9.83 -17.47
C GLN A 78 2.50 9.78 -16.93
N VAL A 79 3.37 9.04 -17.61
CA VAL A 79 4.80 8.94 -17.26
C VAL A 79 5.46 10.31 -17.47
N VAL A 80 6.14 10.80 -16.44
CA VAL A 80 6.83 12.09 -16.44
C VAL A 80 8.26 11.95 -15.91
N PRO A 81 9.19 12.87 -16.28
CA PRO A 81 10.55 12.89 -15.77
C PRO A 81 10.63 13.04 -14.23
N ARG A 82 11.62 12.34 -13.62
CA ARG A 82 11.99 12.47 -12.21
C ARG A 82 13.52 12.60 -12.09
N LEU A 83 14.22 11.52 -11.69
CA LEU A 83 15.70 11.47 -11.67
C LEU A 83 16.29 11.50 -13.06
N ALA A 84 15.57 11.01 -14.07
CA ALA A 84 15.87 11.26 -15.47
C ALA A 84 15.19 12.55 -15.93
N GLU A 85 15.91 13.42 -16.65
CA GLU A 85 15.35 14.61 -17.31
C GLU A 85 14.67 14.25 -18.64
N SER A 86 15.19 13.21 -19.32
CA SER A 86 14.66 12.72 -20.59
C SER A 86 15.14 11.29 -20.86
N TRP A 87 14.54 10.68 -21.87
CA TRP A 87 14.93 9.38 -22.37
C TRP A 87 14.67 9.24 -23.86
N GLU A 88 15.36 8.32 -24.49
CA GLU A 88 15.22 7.97 -25.90
C GLU A 88 15.07 6.46 -26.03
N LEU A 89 14.30 6.01 -27.02
CA LEU A 89 14.14 4.60 -27.37
C LEU A 89 14.66 4.37 -28.79
N ASP A 90 15.74 3.62 -28.92
CA ASP A 90 16.13 2.97 -30.17
C ASP A 90 15.30 1.69 -30.34
N LYS A 91 14.33 1.75 -31.25
CA LYS A 91 13.40 0.63 -31.50
C LYS A 91 14.05 -0.54 -32.25
N ASP A 92 15.13 -0.29 -32.98
CA ASP A 92 15.83 -1.33 -33.75
C ASP A 92 16.61 -2.26 -32.83
N THR A 93 17.09 -1.74 -31.70
CA THR A 93 17.86 -2.48 -30.69
C THR A 93 17.11 -2.67 -29.39
N ASN A 94 15.87 -2.19 -29.26
CA ASN A 94 15.11 -2.13 -28.01
C ASN A 94 15.92 -1.50 -26.85
N THR A 95 16.66 -0.42 -27.14
CA THR A 95 17.55 0.21 -26.16
C THR A 95 16.98 1.54 -25.69
N TYR A 96 16.67 1.66 -24.40
CA TYR A 96 16.39 2.93 -23.76
C TYR A 96 17.69 3.59 -23.31
N THR A 97 17.85 4.88 -23.60
CA THR A 97 18.91 5.74 -23.06
C THR A 97 18.28 6.78 -22.16
N PHE A 98 18.63 6.80 -20.89
CA PHE A 98 18.18 7.80 -19.93
C PHE A 98 19.26 8.85 -19.67
N HIS A 99 18.90 10.12 -19.73
CA HIS A 99 19.71 11.26 -19.34
C HIS A 99 19.33 11.70 -17.95
N LEU A 100 20.23 11.58 -17.00
CA LEU A 100 20.00 11.80 -15.59
C LEU A 100 20.24 13.26 -15.20
N ARG A 101 19.52 13.72 -14.19
CA ARG A 101 19.73 15.05 -13.59
C ARG A 101 21.12 15.15 -12.95
N GLN A 102 21.69 16.35 -13.03
CA GLN A 102 23.01 16.65 -12.47
C GLN A 102 22.93 17.37 -11.10
N ASP A 103 21.75 17.81 -10.72
CA ASP A 103 21.48 18.59 -9.51
C ASP A 103 20.90 17.77 -8.34
N VAL A 104 20.97 16.44 -8.42
CA VAL A 104 20.45 15.53 -7.41
C VAL A 104 21.54 15.09 -6.46
N THR A 105 21.23 15.15 -5.16
CA THR A 105 22.04 14.54 -4.11
C THR A 105 21.19 13.62 -3.24
N TRP A 106 21.82 12.60 -2.71
CA TRP A 106 21.26 11.78 -1.64
C TRP A 106 21.02 12.61 -0.38
N HIS A 107 20.23 12.11 0.54
CA HIS A 107 19.92 12.81 1.80
C HIS A 107 21.15 13.08 2.67
N ASP A 108 22.21 12.30 2.51
CA ASP A 108 23.52 12.47 3.19
C ASP A 108 24.47 13.45 2.47
N GLY A 109 24.09 13.90 1.26
CA GLY A 109 24.82 14.87 0.47
C GLY A 109 25.70 14.26 -0.63
N GLU A 110 25.81 12.92 -0.72
CA GLU A 110 26.50 12.25 -1.82
C GLU A 110 25.76 12.48 -3.15
N LYS A 111 26.48 12.44 -4.27
CA LYS A 111 25.89 12.66 -5.59
C LYS A 111 25.17 11.41 -6.09
N PHE A 112 23.99 11.63 -6.70
CA PHE A 112 23.30 10.61 -7.47
C PHE A 112 23.95 10.43 -8.84
N THR A 113 24.17 9.18 -9.26
CA THR A 113 24.80 8.83 -10.53
C THR A 113 24.15 7.66 -11.24
N ALA A 114 24.53 7.41 -12.50
CA ALA A 114 24.10 6.25 -13.28
C ALA A 114 24.52 4.90 -12.67
N GLU A 115 25.56 4.89 -11.85
CA GLU A 115 25.98 3.69 -11.11
C GLU A 115 24.96 3.27 -10.04
N ASP A 116 24.26 4.20 -9.40
CA ASP A 116 23.19 3.89 -8.45
C ASP A 116 22.01 3.23 -9.16
N VAL A 117 21.68 3.71 -10.37
CA VAL A 117 20.63 3.16 -11.21
C VAL A 117 20.95 1.72 -11.61
N LYS A 118 22.15 1.49 -12.12
CA LYS A 118 22.62 0.15 -12.49
C LYS A 118 22.61 -0.78 -11.29
N PHE A 119 23.18 -0.36 -10.18
CA PHE A 119 23.21 -1.13 -8.93
C PHE A 119 21.80 -1.56 -8.50
N THR A 120 20.83 -0.65 -8.53
CA THR A 120 19.46 -0.93 -8.10
C THR A 120 18.81 -2.02 -8.96
N ILE A 121 18.88 -1.91 -10.28
CA ILE A 121 18.23 -2.88 -11.16
C ILE A 121 18.94 -4.24 -11.11
N GLU A 122 20.28 -4.27 -11.07
CA GLU A 122 21.03 -5.51 -10.86
C GLU A 122 20.70 -6.18 -9.52
N ALA A 123 20.47 -5.38 -8.45
CA ALA A 123 20.04 -5.90 -7.16
C ALA A 123 18.62 -6.50 -7.20
N ILE A 124 17.70 -5.90 -7.95
CA ILE A 124 16.34 -6.43 -8.16
C ILE A 124 16.40 -7.75 -8.94
N GLN A 125 17.24 -7.83 -9.95
CA GLN A 125 17.41 -9.03 -10.79
C GLN A 125 18.19 -10.16 -10.11
N ASP A 126 18.94 -9.89 -9.04
CA ASP A 126 19.68 -10.94 -8.32
C ASP A 126 18.71 -11.87 -7.56
N PRO A 127 18.60 -13.16 -7.92
CA PRO A 127 17.70 -14.10 -7.28
C PRO A 127 17.94 -14.26 -5.77
N LYS A 128 19.12 -13.90 -5.26
CA LYS A 128 19.41 -13.94 -3.81
C LYS A 128 18.61 -12.94 -3.01
N ASN A 129 18.19 -11.86 -3.66
CA ASN A 129 17.44 -10.79 -3.02
C ASN A 129 15.95 -11.06 -2.98
N GLU A 130 15.44 -12.08 -3.70
CA GLU A 130 14.01 -12.49 -3.71
C GLU A 130 13.06 -11.30 -3.89
N SER A 131 13.41 -10.36 -4.80
CA SER A 131 12.62 -9.16 -5.03
C SER A 131 11.27 -9.48 -5.64
N GLU A 132 10.20 -8.93 -5.08
CA GLU A 132 8.83 -8.99 -5.63
C GLU A 132 8.75 -8.29 -7.01
N ASN A 133 9.70 -7.37 -7.28
CA ASN A 133 9.78 -6.60 -8.51
C ASN A 133 10.63 -7.25 -9.60
N ALA A 134 11.25 -8.42 -9.37
CA ALA A 134 12.18 -9.04 -10.30
C ALA A 134 11.59 -9.29 -11.71
N SER A 135 10.31 -9.70 -11.77
CA SER A 135 9.60 -9.96 -13.02
C SER A 135 9.44 -8.72 -13.92
N ASN A 136 9.45 -7.52 -13.34
CA ASN A 136 9.31 -6.27 -14.09
C ASN A 136 10.56 -5.95 -14.92
N TYR A 137 11.70 -6.57 -14.59
CA TYR A 137 12.99 -6.31 -15.21
C TYR A 137 13.60 -7.55 -15.87
N GLU A 138 12.85 -8.63 -16.04
CA GLU A 138 13.35 -9.87 -16.66
C GLU A 138 13.78 -9.68 -18.12
N ASP A 139 13.19 -8.70 -18.82
CA ASP A 139 13.55 -8.33 -20.18
C ASP A 139 14.86 -7.52 -20.28
N VAL A 140 15.42 -7.02 -19.17
CA VAL A 140 16.65 -6.23 -19.17
C VAL A 140 17.86 -7.16 -19.31
N GLU A 141 18.43 -7.23 -20.51
CA GLU A 141 19.60 -8.05 -20.81
C GLU A 141 20.92 -7.38 -20.44
N LYS A 142 20.98 -6.05 -20.62
CA LYS A 142 22.22 -5.31 -20.41
C LYS A 142 21.95 -3.89 -19.92
N ILE A 143 22.72 -3.51 -18.90
CA ILE A 143 22.77 -2.14 -18.38
C ILE A 143 24.16 -1.59 -18.65
N THR A 144 24.25 -0.44 -19.30
CA THR A 144 25.53 0.22 -19.64
C THR A 144 25.54 1.62 -19.07
N VAL A 145 26.41 1.87 -18.11
CA VAL A 145 26.75 3.23 -17.67
C VAL A 145 27.69 3.83 -18.73
N VAL A 146 27.24 4.90 -19.37
CA VAL A 146 28.00 5.63 -20.39
C VAL A 146 28.90 6.67 -19.72
N ASP A 147 28.31 7.40 -18.78
CA ASP A 147 28.96 8.38 -17.90
C ASP A 147 28.10 8.53 -16.63
N ASP A 148 28.49 9.43 -15.71
CA ASP A 148 27.79 9.63 -14.42
C ASP A 148 26.30 9.98 -14.57
N HIS A 149 25.89 10.50 -15.75
CA HIS A 149 24.55 11.01 -15.98
C HIS A 149 23.85 10.37 -17.20
N THR A 150 24.42 9.28 -17.73
CA THR A 150 23.83 8.59 -18.89
C THR A 150 23.88 7.08 -18.67
N VAL A 151 22.70 6.44 -18.66
CA VAL A 151 22.57 5.00 -18.53
C VAL A 151 21.71 4.42 -19.66
N LYS A 152 22.12 3.25 -20.18
CA LYS A 152 21.40 2.52 -21.24
C LYS A 152 20.89 1.18 -20.73
N PHE A 153 19.66 0.86 -21.13
CA PHE A 153 19.03 -0.43 -20.89
C PHE A 153 18.70 -1.07 -22.22
N GLN A 154 19.36 -2.17 -22.54
CA GLN A 154 19.02 -3.01 -23.67
C GLN A 154 18.05 -4.09 -23.22
N LEU A 155 16.89 -4.17 -23.88
CA LEU A 155 15.85 -5.14 -23.60
C LEU A 155 15.87 -6.28 -24.63
N SER A 156 15.54 -7.50 -24.21
CA SER A 156 15.41 -8.69 -25.06
C SER A 156 14.24 -8.56 -26.06
N ALA A 157 13.21 -7.83 -25.68
CA ALA A 157 11.99 -7.59 -26.47
C ALA A 157 11.40 -6.20 -26.19
N PRO A 158 10.53 -5.66 -27.07
CA PRO A 158 9.80 -4.43 -26.78
C PRO A 158 8.94 -4.58 -25.51
N ASN A 159 9.17 -3.73 -24.53
CA ASN A 159 8.38 -3.67 -23.28
C ASN A 159 7.75 -2.28 -23.17
N TYR A 160 6.44 -2.20 -23.39
CA TYR A 160 5.69 -0.94 -23.37
C TYR A 160 5.47 -0.39 -21.96
N ALA A 161 5.57 -1.22 -20.92
CA ALA A 161 5.47 -0.84 -19.52
C ALA A 161 6.82 -0.43 -18.91
N PHE A 162 7.93 -0.50 -19.66
CA PHE A 162 9.25 -0.28 -19.10
C PHE A 162 9.42 1.08 -18.43
N LEU A 163 8.84 2.14 -19.01
CA LEU A 163 8.89 3.48 -18.41
C LEU A 163 8.06 3.57 -17.13
N ASP A 164 6.98 2.81 -17.01
CA ASP A 164 6.20 2.70 -15.77
C ASP A 164 7.00 1.97 -14.68
N TYR A 165 7.76 0.93 -15.04
CA TYR A 165 8.65 0.22 -14.09
C TYR A 165 9.81 1.11 -13.62
N MET A 166 10.26 2.10 -14.41
CA MET A 166 11.29 3.04 -14.01
C MET A 166 10.84 4.06 -12.95
N THR A 167 9.59 4.00 -12.50
CA THR A 167 9.13 4.71 -11.29
C THR A 167 9.66 4.08 -10.00
N MET A 168 10.24 2.88 -10.09
CA MET A 168 10.94 2.20 -9.00
C MET A 168 11.99 3.12 -8.38
N ALA A 169 11.98 3.19 -7.06
CA ALA A 169 12.91 3.98 -6.27
C ALA A 169 14.35 3.48 -6.44
N ILE A 170 15.27 4.40 -6.70
CA ILE A 170 16.69 4.08 -6.82
C ILE A 170 17.34 4.00 -5.44
N LEU A 171 18.24 3.02 -5.25
CA LEU A 171 18.98 2.78 -4.03
C LEU A 171 20.40 3.35 -4.09
N PRO A 172 20.98 3.84 -2.96
CA PRO A 172 22.34 4.38 -2.92
C PRO A 172 23.40 3.29 -2.95
N LYS A 173 24.08 3.14 -4.09
CA LYS A 173 25.18 2.18 -4.25
C LYS A 173 26.26 2.37 -3.19
N HIS A 174 26.64 3.61 -2.89
CA HIS A 174 27.72 3.93 -1.95
C HIS A 174 27.46 3.42 -0.52
N LEU A 175 26.21 3.16 -0.14
CA LEU A 175 25.86 2.63 1.18
C LEU A 175 25.56 1.13 1.15
N LEU A 176 25.17 0.57 -0.01
CA LEU A 176 24.60 -0.78 -0.09
C LEU A 176 25.46 -1.77 -0.89
N GLU A 177 26.47 -1.32 -1.62
CA GLU A 177 27.33 -2.23 -2.37
C GLU A 177 28.00 -3.26 -1.45
N GLY A 178 27.83 -4.55 -1.77
CA GLY A 178 28.33 -5.67 -0.96
C GLY A 178 27.57 -5.96 0.34
N LYS A 179 26.43 -5.29 0.56
CA LYS A 179 25.55 -5.55 1.71
C LYS A 179 24.50 -6.61 1.39
N ASP A 180 23.96 -7.22 2.44
CA ASP A 180 22.79 -8.09 2.34
C ASP A 180 21.51 -7.22 2.37
N LEU A 181 20.84 -7.08 1.22
CA LEU A 181 19.66 -6.24 1.08
C LEU A 181 18.43 -6.78 1.82
N GLN A 182 18.45 -8.04 2.27
CA GLN A 182 17.36 -8.60 3.07
C GLN A 182 17.44 -8.18 4.54
N THR A 183 18.65 -7.95 5.08
CA THR A 183 18.87 -7.85 6.52
C THR A 183 19.64 -6.61 6.96
N ASP A 184 20.21 -5.82 6.02
CA ASP A 184 21.01 -4.65 6.39
C ASP A 184 20.18 -3.58 7.13
N ASP A 185 20.75 -3.01 8.17
CA ASP A 185 20.11 -2.00 9.03
C ASP A 185 19.83 -0.68 8.29
N TYR A 186 20.43 -0.46 7.12
CA TYR A 186 20.07 0.67 6.25
C TYR A 186 18.56 0.79 6.04
N PHE A 187 17.85 -0.30 5.88
CA PHE A 187 16.40 -0.29 5.62
C PHE A 187 15.53 0.09 6.84
N ARG A 188 16.18 0.29 7.99
CA ARG A 188 15.61 0.96 9.18
C ARG A 188 16.00 2.44 9.27
N HIS A 189 17.04 2.84 8.52
CA HIS A 189 17.58 4.21 8.47
C HIS A 189 17.79 4.66 7.01
N PRO A 190 16.77 4.58 6.15
CA PRO A 190 16.95 4.77 4.72
C PRO A 190 17.40 6.19 4.37
N ILE A 191 18.34 6.27 3.44
CA ILE A 191 18.84 7.48 2.80
C ILE A 191 18.37 7.47 1.35
N GLY A 192 17.49 8.39 0.98
CA GLY A 192 16.93 8.50 -0.36
C GLY A 192 17.28 9.80 -1.06
N THR A 193 16.60 10.07 -2.19
CA THR A 193 16.70 11.34 -2.93
C THR A 193 15.45 12.20 -2.76
N GLY A 194 14.42 11.69 -2.09
CA GLY A 194 13.07 12.20 -2.06
C GLY A 194 12.85 13.53 -1.33
N PRO A 195 11.60 14.04 -1.36
CA PRO A 195 11.24 15.33 -0.77
C PRO A 195 11.28 15.35 0.76
N TYR A 196 11.38 14.20 1.41
CA TYR A 196 11.51 14.07 2.87
C TYR A 196 12.65 13.12 3.22
N LYS A 197 13.23 13.35 4.41
CA LYS A 197 14.28 12.54 5.05
C LYS A 197 13.71 11.85 6.28
N LEU A 198 14.18 10.66 6.60
CA LEU A 198 13.85 10.00 7.86
C LEU A 198 14.54 10.76 9.02
N ALA A 199 13.74 11.22 9.98
CA ALA A 199 14.23 11.85 11.20
C ALA A 199 14.28 10.86 12.37
N SER A 200 13.23 10.05 12.54
CA SER A 200 13.20 8.99 13.55
C SER A 200 12.21 7.89 13.20
N TRP A 201 12.46 6.69 13.71
CA TRP A 201 11.54 5.55 13.61
C TRP A 201 11.44 4.85 14.97
N GLU A 202 10.32 5.02 15.62
CA GLU A 202 9.96 4.36 16.88
C GLU A 202 9.01 3.22 16.56
N ALA A 203 9.52 1.98 16.56
CA ALA A 203 8.78 0.79 16.16
C ALA A 203 7.46 0.65 16.92
N GLY A 204 6.36 0.39 16.21
CA GLY A 204 5.02 0.28 16.77
C GLY A 204 4.39 1.60 17.23
N GLN A 205 5.07 2.75 17.09
CA GLN A 205 4.58 4.05 17.55
C GLN A 205 4.47 5.06 16.41
N ALA A 206 5.62 5.46 15.83
CA ALA A 206 5.64 6.46 14.78
C ALA A 206 6.92 6.42 13.93
N ILE A 207 6.79 6.88 12.68
CA ILE A 207 7.90 7.25 11.81
C ILE A 207 7.78 8.74 11.52
N THR A 208 8.83 9.49 11.84
CA THR A 208 8.88 10.94 11.64
C THR A 208 9.77 11.26 10.45
N LEU A 209 9.24 12.02 9.52
CA LEU A 209 9.93 12.52 8.35
C LEU A 209 10.07 14.04 8.44
N GLU A 210 11.23 14.56 8.09
CA GLU A 210 11.48 15.98 7.93
C GLU A 210 11.71 16.34 6.47
N ARG A 211 11.24 17.51 6.08
CA ARG A 211 11.36 18.02 4.71
C ARG A 211 12.83 18.11 4.29
N ASN A 212 13.12 17.63 3.07
CA ASN A 212 14.39 17.85 2.42
C ASN A 212 14.43 19.28 1.84
N GLU A 213 15.21 20.17 2.48
CA GLU A 213 15.32 21.56 2.04
C GLU A 213 16.05 21.71 0.68
N SER A 214 16.84 20.70 0.30
CA SER A 214 17.64 20.66 -0.94
C SER A 214 17.01 19.79 -2.03
N TYR A 215 15.69 19.46 -1.93
CA TYR A 215 15.04 18.62 -2.92
C TYR A 215 15.06 19.27 -4.30
N PHE A 216 15.54 18.55 -5.31
CA PHE A 216 15.78 19.05 -6.67
C PHE A 216 14.53 19.59 -7.38
N ARG A 217 13.32 19.17 -6.97
CA ARG A 217 12.05 19.68 -7.49
C ARG A 217 11.45 20.80 -6.64
N GLY A 218 12.23 21.36 -5.72
CA GLY A 218 11.78 22.37 -4.77
C GLY A 218 11.24 21.76 -3.49
N LYS A 219 11.40 22.51 -2.41
CA LYS A 219 11.03 22.04 -1.07
C LYS A 219 9.52 21.85 -0.90
N ALA A 220 9.13 20.79 -0.22
CA ALA A 220 7.74 20.52 0.12
C ALA A 220 7.15 21.60 1.05
N ASN A 221 5.85 21.82 1.00
CA ASN A 221 5.18 22.82 1.82
C ASN A 221 5.07 22.39 3.30
N ILE A 222 4.85 21.09 3.55
CA ILE A 222 4.76 20.55 4.91
C ILE A 222 6.18 20.30 5.43
N GLN A 223 6.47 20.77 6.65
CA GLN A 223 7.80 20.64 7.24
C GLN A 223 8.04 19.25 7.82
N THR A 224 7.06 18.70 8.52
CA THR A 224 7.17 17.42 9.21
C THR A 224 5.98 16.54 8.89
N ILE A 225 6.21 15.27 8.57
CA ILE A 225 5.17 14.26 8.44
C ILE A 225 5.42 13.20 9.50
N ILE A 226 4.39 12.88 10.28
CA ILE A 226 4.43 11.82 11.29
C ILE A 226 3.49 10.70 10.83
N PHE A 227 4.05 9.56 10.46
CA PHE A 227 3.32 8.32 10.26
C PHE A 227 3.04 7.72 11.64
N ARG A 228 1.87 7.97 12.18
CA ARG A 228 1.46 7.38 13.47
C ARG A 228 0.93 5.97 13.23
N ILE A 229 1.48 5.01 13.94
CA ILE A 229 1.09 3.61 13.78
C ILE A 229 -0.22 3.35 14.51
N VAL A 230 -1.27 3.14 13.74
CA VAL A 230 -2.65 2.86 14.21
C VAL A 230 -3.23 1.76 13.31
N PRO A 231 -2.99 0.48 13.60
CA PRO A 231 -3.42 -0.61 12.73
C PRO A 231 -4.95 -0.77 12.63
N ASP A 232 -5.67 -0.44 13.71
CA ASP A 232 -7.12 -0.61 13.77
C ASP A 232 -7.87 0.54 13.07
N SER A 233 -8.73 0.21 12.10
CA SER A 233 -9.47 1.17 11.30
C SER A 233 -10.44 2.01 12.12
N ASN A 234 -11.09 1.44 13.15
CA ASN A 234 -12.01 2.20 14.01
C ASN A 234 -11.24 3.20 14.88
N ALA A 235 -10.03 2.81 15.35
CA ALA A 235 -9.14 3.71 16.07
C ALA A 235 -8.68 4.87 15.17
N LYS A 236 -8.32 4.60 13.89
CA LYS A 236 -8.01 5.64 12.91
C LYS A 236 -9.16 6.63 12.76
N ALA A 237 -10.39 6.13 12.58
CA ALA A 237 -11.58 6.97 12.45
C ALA A 237 -11.84 7.82 13.70
N LEU A 238 -11.65 7.27 14.90
CA LEU A 238 -11.79 8.01 16.17
C LEU A 238 -10.72 9.11 16.30
N GLN A 239 -9.46 8.81 16.00
CA GLN A 239 -8.36 9.78 16.07
C GLN A 239 -8.49 10.89 15.01
N LEU A 240 -9.06 10.60 13.84
CA LEU A 240 -9.43 11.63 12.87
C LEU A 240 -10.54 12.55 13.45
N LYS A 241 -11.55 11.99 14.10
CA LYS A 241 -12.64 12.78 14.73
C LYS A 241 -12.14 13.65 15.88
N SER A 242 -11.20 13.16 16.68
CA SER A 242 -10.60 13.94 17.77
C SER A 242 -9.58 14.98 17.29
N GLY A 243 -9.12 14.90 16.03
CA GLY A 243 -8.06 15.76 15.49
C GLY A 243 -6.65 15.33 15.87
N GLU A 244 -6.47 14.15 16.44
CA GLU A 244 -5.16 13.56 16.69
C GLU A 244 -4.46 13.11 15.41
N LEU A 245 -5.21 12.72 14.37
CA LEU A 245 -4.77 12.51 13.00
C LEU A 245 -5.28 13.64 12.11
N ASN A 246 -4.47 14.03 11.14
CA ASN A 246 -4.86 15.00 10.12
C ASN A 246 -5.33 14.31 8.82
N LEU A 247 -4.81 13.13 8.53
CA LEU A 247 -5.10 12.35 7.33
C LEU A 247 -5.03 10.86 7.66
N SER A 248 -5.92 10.05 7.10
CA SER A 248 -5.81 8.60 7.09
C SER A 248 -6.74 7.99 6.06
N GLN A 249 -6.44 6.79 5.61
CA GLN A 249 -7.39 5.94 4.92
C GLN A 249 -8.43 5.44 5.92
N VAL A 250 -9.68 5.43 5.51
CA VAL A 250 -10.81 4.93 6.31
C VAL A 250 -11.67 4.00 5.46
N THR A 251 -12.42 3.11 6.12
CA THR A 251 -13.37 2.24 5.43
C THR A 251 -14.52 3.06 4.83
N PRO A 252 -15.23 2.58 3.80
CA PRO A 252 -16.43 3.24 3.28
C PRO A 252 -17.51 3.48 4.34
N LYS A 253 -17.61 2.58 5.33
CA LYS A 253 -18.51 2.71 6.48
C LYS A 253 -18.13 3.91 7.36
N ASP A 254 -16.84 4.04 7.67
CA ASP A 254 -16.36 5.16 8.49
C ASP A 254 -16.42 6.47 7.72
N ALA A 255 -16.10 6.48 6.42
CA ALA A 255 -16.17 7.65 5.55
C ALA A 255 -17.56 8.31 5.59
N LYS A 256 -18.64 7.51 5.59
CA LYS A 256 -20.02 8.04 5.73
C LYS A 256 -20.23 8.82 7.02
N THR A 257 -19.50 8.49 8.09
CA THR A 257 -19.64 9.21 9.37
C THR A 257 -18.98 10.58 9.37
N PHE A 258 -18.17 10.89 8.35
CA PHE A 258 -17.47 12.17 8.16
C PHE A 258 -18.18 13.10 7.16
N ALA A 259 -19.22 12.64 6.46
CA ALA A 259 -19.87 13.41 5.39
C ALA A 259 -20.37 14.79 5.86
N ASP A 260 -20.86 14.89 7.10
CA ASP A 260 -21.36 16.14 7.70
C ASP A 260 -20.43 16.72 8.77
N ALA A 261 -19.22 16.17 8.93
CA ALA A 261 -18.30 16.60 9.98
C ALA A 261 -17.62 17.93 9.61
N LYS A 262 -17.77 18.95 10.46
CA LYS A 262 -17.14 20.26 10.24
C LYS A 262 -15.63 20.16 10.30
N GLY A 263 -14.96 20.74 9.30
CA GLY A 263 -13.49 20.81 9.25
C GLY A 263 -12.81 19.54 8.77
N GLN A 264 -13.56 18.58 8.28
CA GLN A 264 -13.07 17.35 7.67
C GLN A 264 -13.57 17.22 6.23
N THR A 265 -12.78 16.60 5.38
CA THR A 265 -13.12 16.36 3.98
C THR A 265 -12.86 14.90 3.67
N VAL A 266 -13.83 14.23 3.08
CA VAL A 266 -13.67 12.89 2.53
C VAL A 266 -13.28 13.02 1.06
N TYR A 267 -12.15 12.42 0.70
CA TYR A 267 -11.71 12.27 -0.69
C TYR A 267 -11.98 10.83 -1.11
N GLU A 268 -12.83 10.66 -2.08
CA GLU A 268 -13.07 9.35 -2.71
C GLU A 268 -12.03 9.18 -3.83
N MET A 269 -11.09 8.26 -3.59
CA MET A 269 -10.04 7.96 -4.56
C MET A 269 -10.42 6.73 -5.36
N LYS A 270 -10.62 6.93 -6.66
CA LYS A 270 -10.82 5.82 -7.59
C LYS A 270 -9.47 5.16 -7.86
N THR A 271 -9.34 3.90 -7.47
CA THR A 271 -8.12 3.11 -7.65
C THR A 271 -8.28 2.12 -8.81
N SER A 272 -7.16 1.58 -9.29
CA SER A 272 -7.13 0.42 -10.19
C SER A 272 -7.12 -0.91 -9.41
N ASP A 273 -7.33 -0.87 -8.09
CA ASP A 273 -7.35 -2.07 -7.25
C ASP A 273 -8.45 -3.02 -7.72
N TYR A 274 -8.05 -4.24 -8.03
CA TYR A 274 -8.90 -5.30 -8.52
C TYR A 274 -8.95 -6.43 -7.49
N ARG A 275 -10.15 -6.88 -7.16
CA ARG A 275 -10.36 -8.00 -6.24
C ARG A 275 -11.05 -9.14 -6.95
N GLY A 276 -10.42 -10.29 -6.94
CA GLY A 276 -10.92 -11.49 -7.61
C GLY A 276 -10.53 -12.76 -6.86
N ILE A 277 -11.09 -13.88 -7.27
CA ILE A 277 -10.71 -15.21 -6.82
C ILE A 277 -9.68 -15.76 -7.80
N LEU A 278 -8.44 -15.98 -7.32
CA LEU A 278 -7.40 -16.66 -8.09
C LEU A 278 -7.48 -18.17 -7.89
N TYR A 279 -7.49 -18.90 -9.00
CA TYR A 279 -7.47 -20.36 -9.01
C TYR A 279 -6.04 -20.87 -9.24
N ASN A 280 -5.54 -21.67 -8.32
CA ASN A 280 -4.17 -22.20 -8.43
C ASN A 280 -4.12 -23.40 -9.39
N PHE A 281 -3.86 -23.15 -10.66
CA PHE A 281 -3.72 -24.18 -11.69
C PHE A 281 -2.45 -25.06 -11.57
N ALA A 282 -1.54 -24.79 -10.63
CA ALA A 282 -0.52 -25.76 -10.26
C ALA A 282 -1.12 -26.96 -9.48
N ASN A 283 -2.28 -26.76 -8.84
CA ASN A 283 -3.00 -27.80 -8.13
C ASN A 283 -3.79 -28.70 -9.10
N ASP A 284 -3.68 -30.02 -8.93
CA ASP A 284 -4.35 -31.01 -9.80
C ASP A 284 -5.88 -30.95 -9.75
N TYR A 285 -6.44 -30.50 -8.63
CA TYR A 285 -7.89 -30.29 -8.53
C TYR A 285 -8.35 -29.25 -9.58
N TRP A 286 -7.67 -28.11 -9.66
CA TRP A 286 -8.03 -27.03 -10.58
C TRP A 286 -7.71 -27.37 -12.04
N LYS A 287 -6.64 -28.15 -12.31
CA LYS A 287 -6.37 -28.67 -13.67
C LYS A 287 -7.52 -29.53 -14.18
N LYS A 288 -8.12 -30.37 -13.30
CA LYS A 288 -9.22 -31.25 -13.66
C LYS A 288 -10.59 -30.56 -13.72
N ASN A 289 -10.78 -29.50 -12.95
CA ASN A 289 -12.07 -28.89 -12.70
C ASN A 289 -12.16 -27.43 -13.19
N ALA A 290 -11.29 -27.00 -14.10
CA ALA A 290 -11.30 -25.65 -14.66
C ALA A 290 -12.64 -25.31 -15.34
N ASP A 291 -13.30 -26.30 -15.94
CA ASP A 291 -14.60 -26.20 -16.59
C ASP A 291 -15.77 -25.93 -15.62
N LEU A 292 -15.55 -26.02 -14.30
CA LEU A 292 -16.54 -25.64 -13.30
C LEU A 292 -16.50 -24.14 -12.96
N ILE A 293 -15.41 -23.43 -13.28
CA ILE A 293 -15.23 -22.01 -12.94
C ILE A 293 -16.34 -21.11 -13.48
N PRO A 294 -16.86 -21.28 -14.71
CA PRO A 294 -18.01 -20.53 -15.18
C PRO A 294 -19.25 -20.67 -14.28
N ALA A 295 -19.51 -21.85 -13.73
CA ALA A 295 -20.60 -22.05 -12.79
C ALA A 295 -20.42 -21.25 -11.50
N PHE A 296 -19.20 -21.19 -10.98
CA PHE A 296 -18.88 -20.39 -9.78
C PHE A 296 -19.05 -18.90 -10.05
N ASN A 297 -18.70 -18.43 -11.24
CA ASN A 297 -18.88 -17.05 -11.65
C ASN A 297 -20.37 -16.65 -11.72
N TYR A 298 -21.25 -17.51 -12.23
CA TYR A 298 -22.71 -17.26 -12.22
C TYR A 298 -23.32 -17.33 -10.82
N ALA A 299 -22.71 -18.05 -9.88
CA ALA A 299 -23.20 -18.20 -8.52
C ALA A 299 -22.93 -16.99 -7.61
N ILE A 300 -22.04 -16.08 -8.00
CA ILE A 300 -21.59 -14.97 -7.16
C ILE A 300 -22.26 -13.67 -7.60
N ASP A 301 -23.08 -13.08 -6.71
CA ASP A 301 -23.69 -11.76 -6.86
C ASP A 301 -22.68 -10.68 -6.46
N ARG A 302 -21.92 -10.19 -7.43
CA ARG A 302 -20.88 -9.18 -7.22
C ARG A 302 -21.45 -7.83 -6.79
N GLN A 303 -22.61 -7.46 -7.35
CA GLN A 303 -23.25 -6.18 -7.00
C GLN A 303 -23.74 -6.18 -5.55
N ALA A 304 -24.43 -7.25 -5.14
CA ALA A 304 -24.86 -7.39 -3.74
C ALA A 304 -23.66 -7.38 -2.77
N MET A 305 -22.52 -7.93 -3.18
CA MET A 305 -21.28 -7.91 -2.40
C MET A 305 -20.72 -6.48 -2.27
N ILE A 306 -20.68 -5.71 -3.35
CA ILE A 306 -20.27 -4.30 -3.35
C ILE A 306 -21.19 -3.48 -2.44
N ASP A 307 -22.51 -3.69 -2.55
CA ASP A 307 -23.49 -2.94 -1.75
C ASP A 307 -23.37 -3.27 -0.26
N ALA A 308 -23.17 -4.55 0.08
CA ALA A 308 -23.09 -4.98 1.47
C ALA A 308 -21.77 -4.61 2.16
N VAL A 309 -20.64 -4.77 1.47
CA VAL A 309 -19.29 -4.63 2.07
C VAL A 309 -18.72 -3.24 1.83
N LEU A 310 -18.86 -2.72 0.61
CA LEU A 310 -18.30 -1.41 0.23
C LEU A 310 -19.34 -0.28 0.30
N LEU A 311 -20.60 -0.59 0.65
CA LEU A 311 -21.70 0.38 0.71
C LEU A 311 -21.90 1.15 -0.61
N GLY A 312 -21.66 0.46 -1.73
CA GLY A 312 -21.72 1.01 -3.08
C GLY A 312 -20.46 1.72 -3.57
N ALA A 313 -19.39 1.79 -2.76
CA ALA A 313 -18.11 2.39 -3.14
C ALA A 313 -17.24 1.39 -3.92
N GLY A 314 -17.70 1.01 -5.11
CA GLY A 314 -17.01 0.07 -5.99
C GLY A 314 -17.80 -0.17 -7.26
N GLU A 315 -17.19 -0.87 -8.21
CA GLU A 315 -17.81 -1.26 -9.48
C GLU A 315 -17.58 -2.75 -9.72
N VAL A 316 -18.53 -3.41 -10.38
CA VAL A 316 -18.35 -4.82 -10.79
C VAL A 316 -17.23 -4.88 -11.81
N ALA A 317 -16.24 -5.72 -11.57
CA ALA A 317 -15.13 -5.94 -12.48
C ALA A 317 -15.37 -7.19 -13.34
N TYR A 318 -15.11 -7.07 -14.63
CA TYR A 318 -15.14 -8.18 -15.59
C TYR A 318 -13.72 -8.56 -16.04
N GLY A 319 -12.71 -7.78 -15.68
CA GLY A 319 -11.30 -8.04 -15.95
C GLY A 319 -10.39 -7.26 -14.98
N PRO A 320 -9.12 -7.65 -14.86
CA PRO A 320 -8.19 -7.02 -13.92
C PRO A 320 -7.75 -5.61 -14.36
N LEU A 321 -7.88 -5.26 -15.64
CA LEU A 321 -7.39 -3.99 -16.20
C LEU A 321 -8.50 -2.95 -16.40
N GLN A 322 -9.59 -3.03 -15.65
CA GLN A 322 -10.84 -2.31 -15.88
C GLN A 322 -10.71 -0.77 -15.90
N ARG A 323 -9.70 -0.19 -15.25
CA ARG A 323 -9.42 1.25 -15.24
C ARG A 323 -8.09 1.59 -15.92
N ASN A 324 -7.65 0.76 -16.82
CA ASN A 324 -6.40 0.88 -17.53
C ASN A 324 -6.68 1.07 -19.03
N ILE A 325 -5.77 1.72 -19.77
CA ILE A 325 -5.85 1.88 -21.23
C ILE A 325 -5.83 0.55 -21.98
N TYR A 326 -5.39 -0.52 -21.32
CA TYR A 326 -5.36 -1.88 -21.85
C TYR A 326 -6.63 -2.68 -21.51
N ASN A 327 -7.66 -2.05 -20.93
CA ASN A 327 -8.93 -2.72 -20.66
C ASN A 327 -9.54 -3.26 -21.96
N CYS A 328 -10.02 -4.50 -21.90
CA CYS A 328 -10.78 -5.13 -22.97
C CYS A 328 -12.23 -5.25 -22.53
N GLU A 329 -13.13 -4.57 -23.23
CA GLU A 329 -14.57 -4.66 -22.97
C GLU A 329 -15.21 -5.90 -23.60
N ASP A 330 -14.55 -6.52 -24.60
CA ASP A 330 -14.99 -7.75 -25.24
C ASP A 330 -14.55 -8.98 -24.44
N VAL A 331 -15.13 -9.12 -23.25
CA VAL A 331 -14.91 -10.25 -22.34
C VAL A 331 -16.24 -10.90 -21.96
N GLU A 332 -16.19 -12.18 -21.58
CA GLU A 332 -17.37 -12.89 -21.10
C GLU A 332 -17.90 -12.27 -19.80
N HIS A 333 -19.17 -11.86 -19.80
CA HIS A 333 -19.86 -11.34 -18.63
C HIS A 333 -20.65 -12.45 -17.94
N TYR A 334 -20.30 -12.72 -16.69
CA TYR A 334 -20.97 -13.69 -15.84
C TYR A 334 -21.93 -12.97 -14.89
N ASP A 335 -23.12 -12.61 -15.37
CA ASP A 335 -24.14 -12.02 -14.53
C ASP A 335 -24.67 -13.05 -13.53
N TYR A 336 -25.04 -12.59 -12.33
CA TYR A 336 -25.54 -13.46 -11.28
C TYR A 336 -26.78 -14.24 -11.73
N ASP A 337 -26.65 -15.54 -11.84
CA ASP A 337 -27.74 -16.49 -12.16
C ASP A 337 -27.46 -17.83 -11.47
N PRO A 338 -27.99 -18.05 -10.25
CA PRO A 338 -27.77 -19.28 -9.50
C PRO A 338 -28.39 -20.50 -10.21
N ASN A 339 -29.44 -20.32 -11.01
CA ASN A 339 -30.05 -21.44 -11.80
C ASN A 339 -29.12 -21.82 -12.95
N LYS A 340 -28.54 -20.86 -13.63
CA LYS A 340 -27.53 -21.11 -14.67
C LYS A 340 -26.28 -21.75 -14.07
N ALA A 341 -25.83 -21.31 -12.88
CA ALA A 341 -24.74 -21.96 -12.16
C ALA A 341 -24.98 -23.45 -11.93
N MET A 342 -26.14 -23.81 -11.39
CA MET A 342 -26.51 -25.23 -11.17
C MET A 342 -26.57 -26.03 -12.49
N LYS A 343 -27.19 -25.49 -13.53
CA LYS A 343 -27.23 -26.13 -14.85
C LYS A 343 -25.83 -26.32 -15.46
N THR A 344 -24.93 -25.36 -15.25
CA THR A 344 -23.54 -25.45 -15.72
C THR A 344 -22.78 -26.56 -14.99
N LEU A 345 -22.99 -26.72 -13.68
CA LEU A 345 -22.43 -27.84 -12.92
C LEU A 345 -22.94 -29.18 -13.44
N GLU A 346 -24.25 -29.29 -13.68
CA GLU A 346 -24.86 -30.50 -14.22
C GLU A 346 -24.37 -30.85 -15.65
N ALA A 347 -24.24 -29.85 -16.51
CA ALA A 347 -23.70 -30.01 -17.86
C ALA A 347 -22.19 -30.43 -17.83
N ALA A 348 -21.46 -30.04 -16.81
CA ALA A 348 -20.08 -30.49 -16.58
C ALA A 348 -19.96 -31.88 -15.93
N GLY A 349 -21.09 -32.62 -15.84
CA GLY A 349 -21.13 -33.98 -15.30
C GLY A 349 -21.23 -34.08 -13.79
N CYS A 350 -21.52 -32.98 -13.10
CA CYS A 350 -21.75 -33.02 -11.65
C CYS A 350 -23.18 -33.53 -11.35
N THR A 351 -23.31 -34.27 -10.25
CA THR A 351 -24.61 -34.78 -9.75
C THR A 351 -24.88 -34.28 -8.35
N LYS A 352 -26.12 -33.86 -8.08
CA LYS A 352 -26.49 -33.33 -6.76
C LYS A 352 -26.75 -34.49 -5.78
N GLY A 353 -26.00 -34.47 -4.66
CA GLY A 353 -26.17 -35.44 -3.58
C GLY A 353 -27.38 -35.15 -2.69
N LYS A 354 -27.74 -36.11 -1.82
CA LYS A 354 -28.84 -35.97 -0.83
C LYS A 354 -28.59 -34.89 0.22
N ASP A 355 -27.34 -34.57 0.42
CA ASP A 355 -26.86 -33.47 1.34
C ASP A 355 -26.95 -32.09 0.71
N GLY A 356 -27.42 -32.02 -0.57
CA GLY A 356 -27.59 -30.76 -1.27
C GLY A 356 -26.38 -30.25 -2.03
N PHE A 357 -25.21 -30.90 -1.88
CA PHE A 357 -23.98 -30.54 -2.59
C PHE A 357 -23.83 -31.30 -3.91
N TYR A 358 -23.07 -30.74 -4.83
CA TYR A 358 -22.69 -31.40 -6.07
C TYR A 358 -21.46 -32.30 -5.89
N TYR A 359 -21.42 -33.38 -6.64
CA TYR A 359 -20.34 -34.35 -6.69
C TYR A 359 -19.93 -34.59 -8.15
N ARG A 360 -18.62 -34.75 -8.36
CA ARG A 360 -18.02 -35.15 -9.63
C ARG A 360 -17.03 -36.28 -9.38
N ASP A 361 -17.14 -37.38 -10.13
CA ASP A 361 -16.30 -38.58 -9.93
C ASP A 361 -16.31 -39.11 -8.49
N GLY A 362 -17.44 -39.01 -7.80
CA GLY A 362 -17.59 -39.42 -6.38
C GLY A 362 -16.99 -38.44 -5.36
N GLN A 363 -16.37 -37.36 -5.78
CA GLN A 363 -15.82 -36.33 -4.90
C GLN A 363 -16.77 -35.14 -4.83
N LYS A 364 -16.91 -34.56 -3.63
CA LYS A 364 -17.70 -33.36 -3.41
C LYS A 364 -17.03 -32.16 -4.12
N VAL A 365 -17.81 -31.41 -4.90
CA VAL A 365 -17.35 -30.18 -5.53
C VAL A 365 -17.21 -29.11 -4.44
N GLY A 366 -15.99 -28.66 -4.21
CA GLY A 366 -15.71 -27.67 -3.16
C GLY A 366 -14.23 -27.34 -3.05
N PHE A 367 -13.94 -26.30 -2.27
CA PHE A 367 -12.57 -25.83 -2.06
C PHE A 367 -12.47 -24.94 -0.81
N VAL A 368 -11.24 -24.68 -0.41
CA VAL A 368 -10.90 -23.66 0.61
C VAL A 368 -10.54 -22.36 -0.10
N LEU A 369 -11.21 -21.27 0.26
CA LEU A 369 -10.92 -19.92 -0.19
C LEU A 369 -10.04 -19.21 0.84
N SER A 370 -8.75 -19.11 0.57
CA SER A 370 -7.79 -18.48 1.50
C SER A 370 -7.77 -16.97 1.34
N VAL A 371 -7.76 -16.26 2.46
CA VAL A 371 -7.72 -14.80 2.55
C VAL A 371 -6.70 -14.37 3.58
N GLY A 372 -5.95 -13.29 3.33
CA GLY A 372 -5.05 -12.70 4.32
C GLY A 372 -5.83 -12.14 5.52
N SER A 373 -5.39 -12.45 6.74
CA SER A 373 -6.08 -12.10 7.98
C SER A 373 -6.13 -10.60 8.28
N GLY A 374 -5.33 -9.78 7.60
CA GLY A 374 -5.24 -8.32 7.83
C GLY A 374 -6.24 -7.48 7.03
N ASP A 375 -6.97 -8.06 6.07
CA ASP A 375 -7.93 -7.33 5.22
C ASP A 375 -9.36 -7.79 5.50
N GLN A 376 -10.04 -7.05 6.38
CA GLN A 376 -11.43 -7.36 6.77
C GLN A 376 -12.39 -7.28 5.57
N VAL A 377 -12.18 -6.35 4.65
CA VAL A 377 -13.01 -6.19 3.46
C VAL A 377 -12.92 -7.43 2.56
N ARG A 378 -11.70 -7.93 2.31
CA ARG A 378 -11.53 -9.18 1.56
C ARG A 378 -12.13 -10.38 2.28
N LEU A 379 -11.99 -10.44 3.61
CA LEU A 379 -12.58 -11.51 4.41
C LEU A 379 -14.10 -11.52 4.31
N ASP A 380 -14.76 -10.37 4.45
CA ASP A 380 -16.22 -10.24 4.34
C ASP A 380 -16.70 -10.63 2.94
N MET A 381 -16.01 -10.19 1.87
CA MET A 381 -16.31 -10.59 0.49
C MET A 381 -16.16 -12.10 0.29
N ALA A 382 -15.11 -12.72 0.81
CA ALA A 382 -14.88 -14.16 0.70
C ALA A 382 -15.97 -14.96 1.42
N GLN A 383 -16.42 -14.52 2.59
CA GLN A 383 -17.50 -15.15 3.34
C GLN A 383 -18.83 -15.09 2.56
N ILE A 384 -19.16 -13.95 1.93
CA ILE A 384 -20.34 -13.80 1.09
C ILE A 384 -20.24 -14.74 -0.12
N ALA A 385 -19.09 -14.76 -0.81
CA ALA A 385 -18.88 -15.67 -1.94
C ALA A 385 -19.04 -17.13 -1.54
N ALA A 386 -18.48 -17.55 -0.41
CA ALA A 386 -18.63 -18.92 0.11
C ALA A 386 -20.07 -19.26 0.42
N GLN A 387 -20.84 -18.34 1.00
CA GLN A 387 -22.28 -18.55 1.27
C GLN A 387 -23.09 -18.71 -0.03
N GLN A 388 -22.83 -17.87 -1.02
CA GLN A 388 -23.53 -17.92 -2.32
C GLN A 388 -23.18 -19.20 -3.09
N LEU A 389 -21.93 -19.63 -3.08
CA LEU A 389 -21.50 -20.90 -3.65
C LEU A 389 -22.12 -22.10 -2.92
N LYS A 390 -22.24 -22.06 -1.60
CA LYS A 390 -22.95 -23.08 -0.82
C LYS A 390 -24.45 -23.14 -1.19
N ALA A 391 -25.07 -22.02 -1.43
CA ALA A 391 -26.49 -21.97 -1.81
C ALA A 391 -26.78 -22.70 -3.14
N VAL A 392 -25.83 -22.74 -4.06
CA VAL A 392 -25.92 -23.50 -5.31
C VAL A 392 -25.35 -24.93 -5.19
N GLY A 393 -24.88 -25.35 -4.00
CA GLY A 393 -24.45 -26.72 -3.75
C GLY A 393 -22.94 -26.95 -3.97
N VAL A 394 -22.10 -25.91 -3.89
CA VAL A 394 -20.64 -25.99 -3.90
C VAL A 394 -20.10 -25.82 -2.47
N ASP A 395 -19.32 -26.78 -1.97
CA ASP A 395 -18.82 -26.76 -0.58
C ASP A 395 -17.57 -25.91 -0.43
N VAL A 396 -17.75 -24.63 -0.04
CA VAL A 396 -16.66 -23.67 0.12
C VAL A 396 -16.51 -23.25 1.58
N THR A 397 -15.27 -23.24 2.06
CA THR A 397 -14.88 -22.73 3.38
C THR A 397 -13.87 -21.61 3.20
N VAL A 398 -13.89 -20.61 4.11
CA VAL A 398 -12.95 -19.49 4.16
C VAL A 398 -11.99 -19.71 5.31
#